data_eb1580979d9e042003ee4db6f3cc37a6
#
_entry.id   eb1580979d9e042003ee4db6f3cc37a6
#
_cell.length_a   1.000
_cell.length_b   1.000
_cell.length_c   1.000
_cell.angle_alpha   90.00
_cell.angle_beta   90.00
_cell.angle_gamma   90.00
#
_symmetry.space_group_name_H-M   'P 1'
#
loop_
_entity.id
_entity.type
_entity.pdbx_description
1 polymer ?
#
loop_
_entity_poly.entity_id
_entity_poly.type
_entity_poly.pdbx_seq_one_letter_code
_entity_poly.pdbx_strand_id
1 'polypeptide(L)'
;RPNGNWEKDPFTAVVEDGKLYGLGSNDTGGSVVAMMAAFLQLAEKKQAYNLVCLESAEEENTGKNGIQRIVGNLGKIDLALIGEPTGMQAAIAEKGLMVVDCVAKGKSGHAARNEGLNAIYEAISDIEWFRSYRFGKESPLLGKVKMTVTGIEAGTLHNVVPAECRFMVDIRVNEYYTNSDIYETIRRNVKSEVRPRSFSLNSSAIPIDHPIVLRCKDLGLKTYGSPTTSNQAVIPYPSLKIG
;
A
#
# COMPACT_ATOMS: atom_id res chain seq x y z
N ARG A 1 11.79 -10.44 -2.48
CA ARG A 1 12.27 -11.85 -2.50
C ARG A 1 11.14 -12.72 -3.04
N PRO A 2 11.44 -13.74 -3.89
CA PRO A 2 10.41 -14.66 -4.35
C PRO A 2 9.82 -15.41 -3.15
N ASN A 3 8.49 -15.56 -3.14
CA ASN A 3 7.81 -16.44 -2.19
C ASN A 3 7.96 -17.90 -2.67
N GLY A 4 7.82 -18.89 -1.78
CA GLY A 4 8.30 -20.24 -1.95
C GLY A 4 7.65 -21.17 -3.00
N ASN A 5 6.80 -20.66 -3.94
CA ASN A 5 6.03 -21.52 -4.85
C ASN A 5 6.25 -21.17 -6.32
N TRP A 6 7.51 -20.97 -6.74
CA TRP A 6 7.82 -20.74 -8.14
C TRP A 6 8.01 -22.07 -8.88
N GLU A 7 7.31 -22.27 -9.99
CA GLU A 7 7.47 -23.43 -10.85
C GLU A 7 8.71 -23.34 -11.75
N LYS A 8 9.16 -22.11 -12.04
CA LYS A 8 10.36 -21.80 -12.83
C LYS A 8 11.35 -21.00 -11.96
N ASP A 9 12.63 -21.00 -12.30
CA ASP A 9 13.61 -20.16 -11.61
C ASP A 9 13.22 -18.68 -11.72
N PRO A 10 12.94 -17.99 -10.61
CA PRO A 10 12.52 -16.59 -10.64
C PRO A 10 13.59 -15.63 -11.17
N PHE A 11 14.86 -16.02 -11.14
CA PHE A 11 15.99 -15.18 -11.54
C PHE A 11 16.48 -15.46 -12.97
N THR A 12 15.86 -16.40 -13.67
CA THR A 12 16.16 -16.72 -15.07
C THR A 12 14.97 -16.38 -15.95
N ALA A 13 15.16 -15.47 -16.93
CA ALA A 13 14.11 -15.12 -17.88
C ALA A 13 13.81 -16.29 -18.80
N VAL A 14 12.57 -16.78 -18.83
CA VAL A 14 12.10 -17.88 -19.68
C VAL A 14 10.95 -17.38 -20.54
N VAL A 15 11.06 -17.57 -21.85
CA VAL A 15 9.96 -17.32 -22.80
C VAL A 15 9.37 -18.65 -23.23
N GLU A 16 8.09 -18.86 -22.95
CA GLU A 16 7.37 -20.09 -23.27
C GLU A 16 5.90 -19.76 -23.58
N ASP A 17 5.36 -20.30 -24.64
CA ASP A 17 3.98 -20.09 -25.09
C ASP A 17 3.57 -18.59 -25.18
N GLY A 18 4.48 -17.74 -25.64
CA GLY A 18 4.26 -16.31 -25.79
C GLY A 18 4.23 -15.53 -24.47
N LYS A 19 4.64 -16.15 -23.35
CA LYS A 19 4.73 -15.53 -22.02
C LYS A 19 6.18 -15.42 -21.58
N LEU A 20 6.50 -14.32 -20.94
CA LEU A 20 7.79 -14.08 -20.28
C LEU A 20 7.66 -14.37 -18.78
N TYR A 21 8.40 -15.35 -18.29
CA TYR A 21 8.47 -15.71 -16.88
C TYR A 21 9.74 -15.13 -16.26
N GLY A 22 9.64 -14.62 -15.03
CA GLY A 22 10.74 -14.08 -14.25
C GLY A 22 10.21 -13.18 -13.13
N LEU A 23 10.97 -13.05 -12.04
CA LEU A 23 10.62 -12.16 -10.94
C LEU A 23 10.55 -10.70 -11.43
N GLY A 24 9.44 -10.01 -11.18
CA GLY A 24 9.21 -8.64 -11.63
C GLY A 24 8.82 -8.49 -13.11
N SER A 25 8.60 -9.59 -13.88
CA SER A 25 8.20 -9.49 -15.28
C SER A 25 6.81 -8.85 -15.44
N ASN A 26 5.87 -9.14 -14.53
CA ASN A 26 4.53 -8.56 -14.51
C ASN A 26 4.43 -7.35 -13.57
N ASP A 27 5.01 -7.45 -12.41
CA ASP A 27 5.07 -6.39 -11.40
C ASP A 27 6.52 -5.92 -11.22
N THR A 28 6.98 -4.87 -11.97
CA THR A 28 6.18 -4.15 -12.98
C THR A 28 6.96 -3.96 -14.29
N GLY A 29 7.86 -4.94 -14.62
CA GLY A 29 8.74 -4.88 -15.80
C GLY A 29 7.99 -4.67 -17.13
N GLY A 30 6.83 -5.29 -17.30
CA GLY A 30 5.99 -5.10 -18.48
C GLY A 30 5.56 -3.65 -18.67
N SER A 31 5.08 -3.01 -17.62
CA SER A 31 4.67 -1.60 -17.64
C SER A 31 5.87 -0.67 -17.86
N VAL A 32 7.02 -0.93 -17.22
CA VAL A 32 8.25 -0.16 -17.40
C VAL A 32 8.66 -0.14 -18.88
N VAL A 33 8.80 -1.31 -19.50
CA VAL A 33 9.23 -1.41 -20.91
C VAL A 33 8.20 -0.77 -21.85
N ALA A 34 6.91 -0.95 -21.62
CA ALA A 34 5.86 -0.37 -22.44
C ALA A 34 5.86 1.17 -22.36
N MET A 35 6.02 1.73 -21.16
CA MET A 35 6.07 3.19 -20.95
C MET A 35 7.36 3.81 -21.53
N MET A 36 8.50 3.16 -21.39
CA MET A 36 9.74 3.57 -22.04
C MET A 36 9.61 3.60 -23.57
N ALA A 37 9.03 2.56 -24.17
CA ALA A 37 8.80 2.49 -25.61
C ALA A 37 7.86 3.61 -26.09
N ALA A 38 6.78 3.87 -25.36
CA ALA A 38 5.86 4.97 -25.65
C ALA A 38 6.56 6.33 -25.53
N PHE A 39 7.36 6.54 -24.49
CA PHE A 39 8.14 7.76 -24.28
C PHE A 39 9.10 8.02 -25.45
N LEU A 40 9.88 7.04 -25.87
CA LEU A 40 10.82 7.16 -26.99
C LEU A 40 10.10 7.54 -28.28
N GLN A 41 8.98 6.89 -28.61
CA GLN A 41 8.18 7.22 -29.80
C GLN A 41 7.60 8.64 -29.77
N LEU A 42 7.19 9.10 -28.59
CA LEU A 42 6.64 10.46 -28.42
C LEU A 42 7.73 11.52 -28.42
N ALA A 43 8.91 11.22 -27.88
CA ALA A 43 10.05 12.14 -27.83
C ALA A 43 10.59 12.51 -29.21
N GLU A 44 10.42 11.65 -30.23
CA GLU A 44 10.80 11.91 -31.63
C GLU A 44 9.89 12.94 -32.33
N LYS A 45 8.75 13.26 -31.72
CA LYS A 45 7.72 14.14 -32.31
C LYS A 45 7.59 15.42 -31.50
N LYS A 46 7.31 16.53 -32.17
CA LYS A 46 6.97 17.77 -31.48
C LYS A 46 5.67 17.59 -30.69
N GLN A 47 5.75 17.74 -29.38
CA GLN A 47 4.62 17.69 -28.46
C GLN A 47 4.18 19.10 -28.05
N ALA A 48 2.90 19.22 -27.62
CA ALA A 48 2.37 20.44 -27.01
C ALA A 48 2.72 20.57 -25.51
N TYR A 49 3.40 19.57 -24.95
CA TYR A 49 3.75 19.44 -23.54
C TYR A 49 5.15 18.82 -23.40
N ASN A 50 5.76 19.00 -22.25
CA ASN A 50 7.01 18.35 -21.91
C ASN A 50 6.75 16.94 -21.38
N LEU A 51 7.61 16.00 -21.77
CA LEU A 51 7.58 14.63 -21.29
C LEU A 51 8.76 14.38 -20.36
N VAL A 52 8.49 13.70 -19.24
CA VAL A 52 9.52 13.21 -18.32
C VAL A 52 9.28 11.71 -18.16
N CYS A 53 10.31 10.90 -18.41
CA CYS A 53 10.33 9.49 -18.07
C CYS A 53 11.18 9.31 -16.82
N LEU A 54 10.63 8.65 -15.82
CA LEU A 54 11.29 8.41 -14.55
C LEU A 54 11.20 6.93 -14.20
N GLU A 55 12.36 6.28 -14.14
CA GLU A 55 12.50 4.93 -13.60
C GLU A 55 12.96 5.01 -12.15
N SER A 56 12.16 4.49 -11.24
CA SER A 56 12.39 4.57 -9.79
C SER A 56 12.79 3.22 -9.23
N ALA A 57 13.80 3.21 -8.36
CA ALA A 57 14.17 2.05 -7.57
C ALA A 57 13.39 1.97 -6.25
N GLU A 58 13.52 0.84 -5.53
CA GLU A 58 13.04 0.65 -4.16
C GLU A 58 11.52 0.89 -3.97
N GLU A 59 10.70 0.67 -5.01
CA GLU A 59 9.24 0.83 -4.91
C GLU A 59 8.65 -0.16 -3.88
N GLU A 60 8.97 -1.43 -4.00
CA GLU A 60 8.44 -2.55 -3.22
C GLU A 60 8.61 -2.43 -1.69
N ASN A 61 9.54 -1.63 -1.26
CA ASN A 61 9.81 -1.41 0.16
C ASN A 61 9.69 0.05 0.60
N THR A 62 9.22 0.92 -0.31
CA THR A 62 9.11 2.37 -0.10
C THR A 62 10.43 2.97 0.41
N GLY A 63 11.53 2.54 -0.21
CA GLY A 63 12.89 2.82 0.25
C GLY A 63 13.27 4.29 0.08
N LYS A 64 14.20 4.73 0.91
CA LYS A 64 14.68 6.13 0.94
C LYS A 64 15.40 6.58 -0.33
N ASN A 65 15.84 5.64 -1.18
CA ASN A 65 16.48 5.92 -2.47
C ASN A 65 15.49 5.78 -3.64
N GLY A 66 14.22 5.57 -3.37
CA GLY A 66 13.13 5.51 -4.35
C GLY A 66 12.70 6.89 -4.84
N ILE A 67 11.48 6.95 -5.36
CA ILE A 67 10.89 8.14 -5.99
C ILE A 67 10.89 9.38 -5.09
N GLN A 68 10.76 9.21 -3.78
CA GLN A 68 10.74 10.30 -2.79
C GLN A 68 12.00 11.16 -2.84
N ARG A 69 13.13 10.59 -3.24
CA ARG A 69 14.41 11.31 -3.37
C ARG A 69 14.43 12.28 -4.56
N ILE A 70 13.65 12.00 -5.59
CA ILE A 70 13.71 12.68 -6.88
C ILE A 70 12.51 13.60 -7.09
N VAL A 71 11.34 13.24 -6.58
CA VAL A 71 10.06 13.91 -6.87
C VAL A 71 10.10 15.42 -6.61
N GLY A 72 10.80 15.87 -5.57
CA GLY A 72 10.97 17.29 -5.24
C GLY A 72 11.83 18.07 -6.24
N ASN A 73 12.63 17.38 -7.07
CA ASN A 73 13.52 17.98 -8.05
C ASN A 73 12.93 18.01 -9.48
N LEU A 74 11.77 17.41 -9.69
CA LEU A 74 11.14 17.33 -11.02
C LEU A 74 10.48 18.65 -11.46
N GLY A 75 10.39 19.65 -10.58
CA GLY A 75 9.68 20.90 -10.85
C GLY A 75 8.16 20.70 -10.91
N LYS A 76 7.48 21.54 -11.69
CA LYS A 76 6.02 21.46 -11.86
C LYS A 76 5.68 20.33 -12.82
N ILE A 77 4.93 19.36 -12.32
CA ILE A 77 4.32 18.27 -13.09
C ILE A 77 2.81 18.45 -13.04
N ASP A 78 2.14 18.47 -14.18
CA ASP A 78 0.69 18.65 -14.27
C ASP A 78 -0.06 17.31 -14.16
N LEU A 79 0.58 16.19 -14.57
CA LEU A 79 0.02 14.85 -14.53
C LEU A 79 1.12 13.80 -14.51
N ALA A 80 0.94 12.74 -13.75
CA ALA A 80 1.77 11.54 -13.80
C ALA A 80 0.97 10.29 -14.17
N LEU A 81 1.57 9.43 -15.00
CA LEU A 81 1.11 8.08 -15.26
C LEU A 81 2.06 7.11 -14.56
N ILE A 82 1.51 6.23 -13.74
CA ILE A 82 2.28 5.24 -12.96
C ILE A 82 2.10 3.88 -13.60
N GLY A 83 3.20 3.24 -13.96
CA GLY A 83 3.21 1.89 -14.53
C GLY A 83 2.98 0.85 -13.44
N GLU A 84 1.83 0.18 -13.47
CA GLU A 84 1.44 -0.86 -12.51
C GLU A 84 0.59 -1.94 -13.20
N PRO A 85 0.58 -3.19 -12.73
CA PRO A 85 -0.22 -4.25 -13.35
C PRO A 85 -1.71 -4.05 -13.06
N THR A 86 -2.38 -3.29 -13.92
CA THR A 86 -3.82 -2.97 -13.83
C THR A 86 -4.69 -3.68 -14.87
N GLY A 87 -4.08 -4.52 -15.71
CA GLY A 87 -4.74 -5.15 -16.86
C GLY A 87 -5.22 -4.10 -17.88
N MET A 88 -4.42 -3.06 -18.07
CA MET A 88 -4.72 -1.92 -18.98
C MET A 88 -5.99 -1.15 -18.61
N GLN A 89 -6.43 -1.19 -17.35
CA GLN A 89 -7.51 -0.35 -16.84
C GLN A 89 -6.94 0.84 -16.06
N ALA A 90 -7.64 1.97 -16.04
CA ALA A 90 -7.16 3.16 -15.36
C ALA A 90 -7.56 3.14 -13.88
N ALA A 91 -6.59 2.92 -13.00
CA ALA A 91 -6.81 3.09 -11.55
C ALA A 91 -6.70 4.58 -11.21
N ILE A 92 -7.85 5.24 -11.01
CA ILE A 92 -7.97 6.68 -10.78
C ILE A 92 -7.97 7.07 -9.29
N ALA A 93 -7.91 6.09 -8.42
CA ALA A 93 -7.73 6.24 -6.99
C ALA A 93 -7.04 5.00 -6.44
N GLU A 94 -6.31 5.15 -5.33
CA GLU A 94 -5.73 4.01 -4.61
C GLU A 94 -5.84 4.19 -3.09
N LYS A 95 -5.94 3.07 -2.38
CA LYS A 95 -5.91 3.09 -0.92
C LYS A 95 -4.51 3.44 -0.42
N GLY A 96 -4.48 4.28 0.61
CA GLY A 96 -3.29 4.47 1.42
C GLY A 96 -2.98 3.22 2.25
N LEU A 97 -1.75 3.15 2.72
CA LEU A 97 -1.25 2.08 3.57
C LEU A 97 -0.64 2.65 4.84
N MET A 98 -1.07 2.15 5.97
CA MET A 98 -0.38 2.32 7.24
C MET A 98 -0.29 0.96 7.94
N VAL A 99 0.89 0.61 8.40
CA VAL A 99 1.09 -0.56 9.28
C VAL A 99 1.38 -0.05 10.67
N VAL A 100 0.69 -0.59 11.67
CA VAL A 100 0.97 -0.29 13.07
C VAL A 100 1.40 -1.55 13.80
N ASP A 101 2.46 -1.41 14.62
CA ASP A 101 2.91 -2.42 15.56
C ASP A 101 2.31 -2.08 16.93
N CYS A 102 1.60 -3.03 17.53
CA CYS A 102 0.90 -2.88 18.79
C CYS A 102 1.51 -3.79 19.85
N VAL A 103 1.61 -3.28 21.08
CA VAL A 103 2.12 -4.03 22.23
C VAL A 103 1.14 -3.88 23.40
N ALA A 104 0.40 -4.94 23.67
CA ALA A 104 -0.39 -5.04 24.88
C ALA A 104 0.53 -5.42 26.07
N LYS A 105 0.40 -4.72 27.16
CA LYS A 105 1.17 -4.94 28.40
C LYS A 105 0.35 -5.70 29.42
N GLY A 106 1.02 -6.59 30.10
CA GLY A 106 0.49 -7.36 31.22
C GLY A 106 1.52 -7.46 32.35
N LYS A 107 1.37 -8.46 33.16
CA LYS A 107 2.27 -8.79 34.27
C LYS A 107 2.45 -10.29 34.34
N SER A 108 3.69 -10.78 34.33
CA SER A 108 3.98 -12.21 34.48
C SER A 108 3.46 -12.76 35.81
N GLY A 109 3.05 -14.04 35.77
CA GLY A 109 2.63 -14.80 36.92
C GLY A 109 2.57 -16.29 36.58
N HIS A 110 2.34 -17.12 37.57
CA HIS A 110 2.16 -18.58 37.36
C HIS A 110 0.72 -18.87 36.94
N ALA A 111 0.53 -19.55 35.80
CA ALA A 111 -0.79 -19.78 35.21
C ALA A 111 -1.78 -20.56 36.13
N ALA A 112 -1.26 -21.41 37.06
CA ALA A 112 -2.07 -22.14 38.03
C ALA A 112 -2.44 -21.33 39.27
N ARG A 113 -2.03 -20.03 39.35
CA ARG A 113 -2.29 -19.15 40.49
C ARG A 113 -3.05 -17.92 39.99
N ASN A 114 -3.81 -17.28 40.89
CA ASN A 114 -4.46 -16.01 40.56
C ASN A 114 -3.47 -14.84 40.62
N GLU A 115 -2.39 -14.96 39.85
CA GLU A 115 -1.28 -13.98 39.79
C GLU A 115 -1.08 -13.48 38.37
N GLY A 116 -0.66 -12.23 38.26
CA GLY A 116 -0.33 -11.60 36.97
C GLY A 116 -1.52 -10.95 36.28
N LEU A 117 -1.23 -10.36 35.11
CA LEU A 117 -2.19 -9.80 34.15
C LEU A 117 -1.83 -10.33 32.78
N ASN A 118 -2.75 -11.08 32.18
CA ASN A 118 -2.46 -11.76 30.91
C ASN A 118 -2.52 -10.78 29.72
N ALA A 119 -1.34 -10.47 29.14
CA ALA A 119 -1.24 -9.58 28.00
C ALA A 119 -1.99 -10.06 26.75
N ILE A 120 -2.22 -11.39 26.61
CA ILE A 120 -3.04 -11.93 25.53
C ILE A 120 -4.49 -11.45 25.67
N TYR A 121 -5.05 -11.47 26.89
CA TYR A 121 -6.42 -11.04 27.14
C TYR A 121 -6.60 -9.53 26.93
N GLU A 122 -5.59 -8.74 27.30
CA GLU A 122 -5.58 -7.30 27.01
C GLU A 122 -5.52 -7.05 25.49
N ALA A 123 -4.69 -7.81 24.76
CA ALA A 123 -4.60 -7.71 23.30
C ALA A 123 -5.91 -8.11 22.59
N ILE A 124 -6.63 -9.14 23.09
CA ILE A 124 -7.91 -9.58 22.51
C ILE A 124 -8.93 -8.44 22.52
N SER A 125 -8.99 -7.64 23.57
CA SER A 125 -9.88 -6.49 23.65
C SER A 125 -9.60 -5.46 22.55
N ASP A 126 -8.32 -5.15 22.32
CA ASP A 126 -7.91 -4.20 21.29
C ASP A 126 -8.09 -4.79 19.87
N ILE A 127 -7.77 -6.08 19.68
CA ILE A 127 -7.99 -6.79 18.42
C ILE A 127 -9.49 -6.80 18.05
N GLU A 128 -10.37 -7.00 19.02
CA GLU A 128 -11.83 -6.94 18.79
C GLU A 128 -12.26 -5.52 18.36
N TRP A 129 -11.67 -4.49 18.95
CA TRP A 129 -11.89 -3.14 18.50
C TRP A 129 -11.46 -2.95 17.04
N PHE A 130 -10.26 -3.37 16.63
CA PHE A 130 -9.80 -3.32 15.24
C PHE A 130 -10.73 -4.07 14.29
N ARG A 131 -11.26 -5.21 14.72
CA ARG A 131 -12.18 -6.02 13.93
C ARG A 131 -13.55 -5.36 13.74
N SER A 132 -14.05 -4.71 14.76
CA SER A 132 -15.45 -4.23 14.83
C SER A 132 -15.61 -2.75 14.46
N TYR A 133 -14.59 -1.90 14.72
CA TYR A 133 -14.68 -0.48 14.47
C TYR A 133 -14.86 -0.14 12.98
N ARG A 134 -15.72 0.84 12.69
CA ARG A 134 -15.98 1.31 11.33
C ARG A 134 -15.86 2.82 11.28
N PHE A 135 -15.01 3.30 10.37
CA PHE A 135 -14.92 4.71 10.05
C PHE A 135 -16.17 5.17 9.28
N GLY A 136 -16.66 6.38 9.57
CA GLY A 136 -17.96 6.84 9.09
C GLY A 136 -18.03 7.20 7.61
N LYS A 137 -16.89 7.51 6.95
CA LYS A 137 -16.86 7.92 5.55
C LYS A 137 -16.45 6.73 4.65
N GLU A 138 -17.30 6.44 3.67
CA GLU A 138 -17.07 5.40 2.67
C GLU A 138 -16.88 6.02 1.28
N SER A 139 -15.79 5.66 0.61
CA SER A 139 -15.48 6.13 -0.73
C SER A 139 -16.30 5.38 -1.78
N PRO A 140 -16.84 6.05 -2.79
CA PRO A 140 -17.47 5.38 -3.94
C PRO A 140 -16.50 4.52 -4.74
N LEU A 141 -15.22 4.89 -4.78
CA LEU A 141 -14.18 4.17 -5.54
C LEU A 141 -13.41 3.16 -4.68
N LEU A 142 -13.07 3.56 -3.44
CA LEU A 142 -12.16 2.79 -2.58
C LEU A 142 -12.90 2.05 -1.45
N GLY A 143 -14.20 2.33 -1.24
CA GLY A 143 -14.98 1.75 -0.16
C GLY A 143 -14.52 2.21 1.23
N LYS A 144 -14.71 1.35 2.22
CA LYS A 144 -14.40 1.64 3.62
C LYS A 144 -12.91 1.55 3.93
N VAL A 145 -12.47 2.28 4.95
CA VAL A 145 -11.18 1.99 5.62
C VAL A 145 -11.22 0.55 6.14
N LYS A 146 -10.14 -0.20 5.87
CA LYS A 146 -10.02 -1.59 6.31
C LYS A 146 -8.85 -1.73 7.27
N MET A 147 -9.09 -2.32 8.42
CA MET A 147 -8.07 -2.69 9.39
C MET A 147 -8.03 -4.21 9.52
N THR A 148 -6.86 -4.81 9.41
CA THR A 148 -6.69 -6.26 9.46
C THR A 148 -5.50 -6.60 10.35
N VAL A 149 -5.75 -7.34 11.43
CA VAL A 149 -4.65 -7.90 12.22
C VAL A 149 -4.00 -9.01 11.40
N THR A 150 -2.70 -8.88 11.12
CA THR A 150 -1.95 -9.76 10.21
C THR A 150 -0.85 -10.55 10.90
N GLY A 151 -0.62 -10.31 12.18
CA GLY A 151 0.34 -11.07 12.98
C GLY A 151 0.06 -10.90 14.46
N ILE A 152 0.31 -11.96 15.25
CA ILE A 152 0.22 -11.94 16.71
C ILE A 152 1.26 -12.88 17.29
N GLU A 153 1.93 -12.43 18.37
CA GLU A 153 2.97 -13.20 19.06
C GLU A 153 2.89 -12.95 20.57
N ALA A 154 2.80 -14.00 21.37
CA ALA A 154 2.82 -13.91 22.83
C ALA A 154 3.14 -15.25 23.49
N GLY A 155 3.76 -15.20 24.69
CA GLY A 155 4.05 -16.35 25.52
C GLY A 155 5.14 -17.26 24.97
N THR A 156 5.80 -17.98 25.86
CA THR A 156 6.88 -18.94 25.52
C THR A 156 6.74 -20.25 26.28
N LEU A 157 6.11 -20.23 27.46
CA LEU A 157 5.95 -21.38 28.33
C LEU A 157 4.48 -21.55 28.73
N HIS A 158 4.01 -22.81 28.76
CA HIS A 158 2.60 -23.14 29.03
C HIS A 158 2.10 -22.76 30.43
N ASN A 159 3.01 -22.61 31.39
CA ASN A 159 2.70 -22.35 32.80
C ASN A 159 3.01 -20.90 33.24
N VAL A 160 3.34 -20.00 32.30
CA VAL A 160 3.67 -18.59 32.56
C VAL A 160 2.64 -17.68 31.89
N VAL A 161 2.01 -16.81 32.69
CA VAL A 161 1.16 -15.73 32.17
C VAL A 161 2.05 -14.71 31.43
N PRO A 162 1.83 -14.43 30.12
CA PRO A 162 2.68 -13.53 29.36
C PRO A 162 2.52 -12.06 29.78
N ALA A 163 3.64 -11.37 29.93
CA ALA A 163 3.69 -9.93 30.25
C ALA A 163 3.55 -9.03 29.02
N GLU A 164 3.75 -9.58 27.83
CA GLU A 164 3.56 -8.85 26.56
C GLU A 164 2.85 -9.72 25.54
N CYS A 165 1.99 -9.06 24.73
CA CYS A 165 1.45 -9.61 23.50
C CYS A 165 1.67 -8.56 22.40
N ARG A 166 2.37 -8.95 21.34
CA ARG A 166 2.67 -8.12 20.17
C ARG A 166 1.76 -8.52 19.04
N PHE A 167 1.19 -7.53 18.36
CA PHE A 167 0.40 -7.79 17.15
C PHE A 167 0.58 -6.66 16.15
N MET A 168 0.33 -6.97 14.89
CA MET A 168 0.52 -6.07 13.77
C MET A 168 -0.79 -5.90 13.01
N VAL A 169 -1.07 -4.67 12.59
CA VAL A 169 -2.29 -4.33 11.85
C VAL A 169 -1.95 -3.66 10.54
N ASP A 170 -2.39 -4.24 9.41
CA ASP A 170 -2.44 -3.62 8.10
C ASP A 170 -3.69 -2.76 7.99
N ILE A 171 -3.51 -1.49 7.61
CA ILE A 171 -4.59 -0.50 7.52
C ILE A 171 -4.62 0.08 6.13
N ARG A 172 -5.77 -0.08 5.43
CA ARG A 172 -6.01 0.44 4.08
C ARG A 172 -6.97 1.61 4.16
N VAL A 173 -6.45 2.80 3.87
CA VAL A 173 -7.12 4.08 4.08
C VAL A 173 -7.72 4.58 2.77
N ASN A 174 -8.91 5.18 2.80
CA ASN A 174 -9.51 5.84 1.65
C ASN A 174 -9.21 7.35 1.64
N GLU A 175 -9.55 8.05 0.58
CA GLU A 175 -9.22 9.46 0.34
C GLU A 175 -9.88 10.45 1.30
N TYR A 176 -10.80 10.00 2.14
CA TYR A 176 -11.48 10.85 3.13
C TYR A 176 -10.73 10.98 4.46
N TYR A 177 -9.64 10.25 4.62
CA TYR A 177 -8.81 10.25 5.83
C TYR A 177 -7.33 10.26 5.49
N THR A 178 -6.55 10.92 6.31
CA THR A 178 -5.09 10.75 6.30
C THR A 178 -4.68 9.59 7.22
N ASN A 179 -3.49 9.05 7.02
CA ASN A 179 -2.92 8.06 7.94
C ASN A 179 -2.84 8.61 9.38
N SER A 180 -2.61 9.92 9.53
CA SER A 180 -2.58 10.61 10.82
C SER A 180 -3.94 10.60 11.51
N ASP A 181 -5.04 10.87 10.78
CA ASP A 181 -6.41 10.85 11.34
C ASP A 181 -6.78 9.45 11.85
N ILE A 182 -6.41 8.42 11.08
CA ILE A 182 -6.62 7.03 11.45
C ILE A 182 -5.83 6.68 12.71
N TYR A 183 -4.55 7.04 12.77
CA TYR A 183 -3.69 6.80 13.93
C TYR A 183 -4.23 7.46 15.20
N GLU A 184 -4.65 8.72 15.13
CA GLU A 184 -5.23 9.42 16.28
C GLU A 184 -6.53 8.75 16.77
N THR A 185 -7.33 8.22 15.85
CA THR A 185 -8.53 7.45 16.21
C THR A 185 -8.16 6.16 16.92
N ILE A 186 -7.19 5.40 16.41
CA ILE A 186 -6.71 4.16 17.02
C ILE A 186 -6.20 4.44 18.45
N ARG A 187 -5.29 5.40 18.58
CA ARG A 187 -4.64 5.75 19.86
C ARG A 187 -5.62 6.12 20.97
N ARG A 188 -6.79 6.67 20.62
CA ARG A 188 -7.83 7.03 21.60
C ARG A 188 -8.71 5.86 22.03
N ASN A 189 -8.69 4.75 21.32
CA ASN A 189 -9.64 3.66 21.48
C ASN A 189 -9.01 2.33 21.93
N VAL A 190 -7.70 2.17 21.81
CA VAL A 190 -6.99 0.97 22.24
C VAL A 190 -6.08 1.25 23.43
N LYS A 191 -5.83 0.25 24.26
CA LYS A 191 -4.96 0.34 25.44
C LYS A 191 -3.51 -0.01 25.13
N SER A 192 -3.28 -0.80 24.07
CA SER A 192 -1.93 -1.17 23.62
C SER A 192 -1.10 0.05 23.25
N GLU A 193 0.20 -0.04 23.45
CA GLU A 193 1.13 0.90 22.81
C GLU A 193 1.07 0.71 21.30
N VAL A 194 0.77 1.76 20.55
CA VAL A 194 0.64 1.74 19.09
C VAL A 194 1.77 2.53 18.46
N ARG A 195 2.51 1.91 17.55
CA ARG A 195 3.63 2.53 16.82
C ARG A 195 3.41 2.39 15.32
N PRO A 196 3.12 3.49 14.61
CA PRO A 196 3.02 3.46 13.15
C PRO A 196 4.42 3.33 12.55
N ARG A 197 4.56 2.51 11.50
CA ARG A 197 5.83 2.38 10.78
C ARG A 197 6.10 3.59 9.90
N SER A 198 5.05 4.15 9.27
CA SER A 198 5.12 5.35 8.44
C SER A 198 3.75 6.00 8.32
N PHE A 199 3.72 7.31 8.09
CA PHE A 199 2.53 8.09 7.70
C PHE A 199 2.52 8.49 6.23
N SER A 200 3.58 8.18 5.46
CA SER A 200 3.82 8.75 4.14
C SER A 200 2.88 8.25 3.04
N LEU A 201 2.40 6.99 3.14
CA LEU A 201 1.59 6.36 2.10
C LEU A 201 0.11 6.68 2.30
N ASN A 202 -0.29 7.94 2.05
CA ASN A 202 -1.70 8.32 2.08
C ASN A 202 -2.43 7.83 0.83
N SER A 203 -3.77 7.75 0.91
CA SER A 203 -4.61 7.51 -0.24
C SER A 203 -4.45 8.62 -1.27
N SER A 204 -4.53 8.29 -2.55
CA SER A 204 -4.53 9.25 -3.64
C SER A 204 -5.75 9.06 -4.54
N ALA A 205 -6.20 10.13 -5.17
CA ALA A 205 -7.29 10.11 -6.14
C ALA A 205 -7.15 11.29 -7.12
N ILE A 206 -7.53 11.05 -8.37
CA ILE A 206 -7.69 12.08 -9.39
C ILE A 206 -9.19 12.29 -9.64
N PRO A 207 -9.67 13.55 -9.87
CA PRO A 207 -11.08 13.81 -10.14
C PRO A 207 -11.60 13.02 -11.35
N ILE A 208 -12.83 12.50 -11.24
CA ILE A 208 -13.44 11.65 -12.27
C ILE A 208 -13.72 12.41 -13.58
N ASP A 209 -13.76 13.72 -13.54
CA ASP A 209 -13.92 14.66 -14.65
C ASP A 209 -12.60 15.24 -15.16
N HIS A 210 -11.46 14.81 -14.60
CA HIS A 210 -10.15 15.23 -15.08
C HIS A 210 -9.95 14.82 -16.55
N PRO A 211 -9.37 15.66 -17.42
CA PRO A 211 -9.24 15.39 -18.86
C PRO A 211 -8.64 14.02 -19.19
N ILE A 212 -7.62 13.58 -18.45
CA ILE A 212 -7.01 12.26 -18.68
C ILE A 212 -7.97 11.10 -18.36
N VAL A 213 -8.81 11.26 -17.31
CA VAL A 213 -9.79 10.24 -16.93
C VAL A 213 -10.89 10.14 -18.00
N LEU A 214 -11.36 11.28 -18.50
CA LEU A 214 -12.31 11.32 -19.61
C LEU A 214 -11.69 10.67 -20.86
N ARG A 215 -10.43 10.97 -21.16
CA ARG A 215 -9.72 10.36 -22.29
C ARG A 215 -9.57 8.85 -22.14
N CYS A 216 -9.29 8.33 -20.95
CA CYS A 216 -9.29 6.90 -20.70
C CYS A 216 -10.64 6.26 -21.03
N LYS A 217 -11.75 6.89 -20.62
CA LYS A 217 -13.10 6.42 -20.93
C LYS A 217 -13.40 6.44 -22.43
N ASP A 218 -13.00 7.49 -23.15
CA ASP A 218 -13.14 7.58 -24.61
C ASP A 218 -12.39 6.48 -25.36
N LEU A 219 -11.26 6.03 -24.78
CA LEU A 219 -10.49 4.88 -25.28
C LEU A 219 -11.08 3.52 -24.87
N GLY A 220 -12.22 3.49 -24.19
CA GLY A 220 -12.85 2.27 -23.73
C GLY A 220 -12.22 1.64 -22.48
N LEU A 221 -11.31 2.34 -21.79
CA LEU A 221 -10.71 1.85 -20.56
C LEU A 221 -11.69 2.00 -19.40
N LYS A 222 -11.83 0.97 -18.58
CA LYS A 222 -12.58 1.07 -17.33
C LYS A 222 -11.78 1.87 -16.30
N THR A 223 -12.47 2.67 -15.50
CA THR A 223 -11.89 3.39 -14.37
C THR A 223 -12.29 2.73 -13.07
N TYR A 224 -11.37 2.63 -12.11
CA TYR A 224 -11.61 1.97 -10.83
C TYR A 224 -10.74 2.53 -9.70
N GLY A 225 -11.07 2.15 -8.47
CA GLY A 225 -10.25 2.41 -7.28
C GLY A 225 -9.41 1.18 -6.94
N SER A 226 -8.10 1.34 -6.87
CA SER A 226 -7.17 0.27 -6.53
C SER A 226 -7.13 -0.01 -5.03
N PRO A 227 -7.21 -1.28 -4.59
CA PRO A 227 -7.04 -1.62 -3.19
C PRO A 227 -5.57 -1.63 -2.74
N THR A 228 -4.62 -1.57 -3.68
CA THR A 228 -3.18 -1.58 -3.44
C THR A 228 -2.60 -0.17 -3.55
N THR A 229 -1.47 0.05 -2.86
CA THR A 229 -0.73 1.30 -2.82
C THR A 229 0.48 1.20 -3.76
N SER A 230 0.86 2.29 -4.39
CA SER A 230 2.00 2.40 -5.30
C SER A 230 2.77 3.70 -5.08
N ASN A 231 3.72 4.01 -5.94
CA ASN A 231 4.40 5.31 -5.98
C ASN A 231 3.44 6.50 -6.10
N GLN A 232 2.20 6.28 -6.52
CA GLN A 232 1.14 7.30 -6.56
C GLN A 232 0.88 7.95 -5.20
N ALA A 233 1.03 7.18 -4.09
CA ALA A 233 0.81 7.66 -2.72
C ALA A 233 1.81 8.72 -2.26
N VAL A 234 2.96 8.85 -2.92
CA VAL A 234 4.06 9.72 -2.49
C VAL A 234 4.35 10.88 -3.45
N ILE A 235 3.63 10.96 -4.56
CA ILE A 235 3.75 12.08 -5.51
C ILE A 235 2.69 13.15 -5.24
N PRO A 236 3.03 14.45 -5.29
CA PRO A 236 2.12 15.53 -4.90
C PRO A 236 1.25 16.07 -6.05
N TYR A 237 1.21 15.43 -7.20
CA TYR A 237 0.47 15.89 -8.38
C TYR A 237 -0.59 14.88 -8.82
N PRO A 238 -1.60 15.32 -9.63
CA PRO A 238 -2.60 14.43 -10.19
C PRO A 238 -1.96 13.24 -10.89
N SER A 239 -2.46 12.05 -10.62
CA SER A 239 -1.91 10.82 -11.17
C SER A 239 -2.95 9.72 -11.28
N LEU A 240 -2.70 8.79 -12.19
CA LEU A 240 -3.40 7.51 -12.25
C LEU A 240 -2.39 6.40 -12.58
N LYS A 241 -2.73 5.16 -12.29
CA LYS A 241 -1.90 4.01 -12.67
C LYS A 241 -2.56 3.17 -13.76
N ILE A 242 -1.71 2.63 -14.63
CA ILE A 242 -2.11 1.85 -15.80
C ILE A 242 -0.97 0.89 -16.22
N GLY A 243 -1.31 -0.30 -16.76
CA GLY A 243 -0.37 -1.28 -17.31
C GLY A 243 -0.83 -2.71 -17.20
#